data_e9294f70e3bb59e16f5e8169f3b1bcb6
#
_entry.id   e9294f70e3bb59e16f5e8169f3b1bcb6
#
_cell.length_a   1.000
_cell.length_b   1.000
_cell.length_c   1.000
_cell.angle_alpha   90.00
_cell.angle_beta   90.00
_cell.angle_gamma   90.00
#
_symmetry.space_group_name_H-M   'P 1'
#
loop_
_entity.id
_entity.type
_entity.pdbx_description
1 polymer ?
#
loop_
_entity_poly.entity_id
_entity_poly.type
_entity_poly.pdbx_seq_one_letter_code
_entity_poly.pdbx_strand_id
1 'polypeptide(L)'
;MSEVTYISEELVMEGNLDSAGSSVVVAGRFKGELRAKDVLLEANSIFDGNLVADKVTLGGLVKGEVAANTLNVASSAKIEG
;
A
#
# COMPACT_ATOMS: atom_id res chain seq x y z
N MET A 1 0.30 17.73 12.06
CA MET A 1 0.04 16.40 12.63
C MET A 1 -0.12 15.39 11.51
N SER A 2 0.64 14.34 11.53
CA SER A 2 0.54 13.32 10.50
C SER A 2 -0.43 12.24 10.97
N GLU A 3 -1.34 11.86 10.09
CA GLU A 3 -2.25 10.75 10.34
C GLU A 3 -1.67 9.49 9.71
N VAL A 4 -1.71 8.39 10.44
CA VAL A 4 -1.28 7.11 9.95
C VAL A 4 -2.44 6.14 10.02
N THR A 5 -2.77 5.55 8.90
CA THR A 5 -3.76 4.50 8.83
C THR A 5 -3.05 3.15 8.83
N TYR A 6 -3.41 2.31 9.75
CA TYR A 6 -2.80 0.99 9.88
C TYR A 6 -3.84 -0.09 9.58
N ILE A 7 -3.54 -0.92 8.60
CA ILE A 7 -4.37 -2.06 8.24
C ILE A 7 -3.67 -3.32 8.73
N SER A 8 -4.19 -3.91 9.81
CA SER A 8 -3.55 -5.06 10.42
C SER A 8 -3.66 -6.31 9.55
N GLU A 9 -2.83 -7.30 9.84
CA GLU A 9 -2.77 -8.51 9.01
C GLU A 9 -4.04 -9.36 9.07
N GLU A 10 -4.93 -9.10 10.03
CA GLU A 10 -6.22 -9.77 10.11
C GLU A 10 -7.32 -9.04 9.34
N LEU A 11 -7.05 -7.82 8.87
CA LEU A 11 -8.03 -7.03 8.16
C LEU A 11 -7.97 -7.25 6.66
N VAL A 12 -9.15 -7.28 6.07
CA VAL A 12 -9.30 -7.29 4.61
C VAL A 12 -10.12 -6.06 4.25
N MET A 13 -9.55 -5.18 3.44
CA MET A 13 -10.24 -3.97 2.98
C MET A 13 -10.50 -4.06 1.49
N GLU A 14 -11.72 -3.68 1.09
CA GLU A 14 -12.10 -3.58 -0.31
C GLU A 14 -12.70 -2.21 -0.57
N GLY A 15 -12.43 -1.68 -1.75
CA GLY A 15 -12.97 -0.41 -2.17
C GLY A 15 -11.90 0.64 -2.38
N ASN A 16 -12.29 1.91 -2.23
CA ASN A 16 -11.39 3.01 -2.47
C ASN A 16 -11.06 3.72 -1.17
N LEU A 17 -9.78 3.88 -0.92
CA LEU A 17 -9.30 4.66 0.22
C LEU A 17 -8.50 5.84 -0.31
N ASP A 18 -8.93 7.04 0.03
CA ASP A 18 -8.24 8.27 -0.35
C ASP A 18 -7.73 8.93 0.92
N SER A 19 -6.44 8.88 1.12
CA SER A 19 -5.77 9.48 2.27
C SER A 19 -4.62 10.38 1.79
N ALA A 20 -4.89 11.18 0.79
CA ALA A 20 -3.89 12.11 0.26
C ALA A 20 -3.38 13.02 1.38
N GLY A 21 -2.07 13.08 1.56
CA GLY A 21 -1.45 13.84 2.64
C GLY A 21 -1.22 13.05 3.93
N SER A 22 -1.63 11.79 3.97
CA SER A 22 -1.47 10.92 5.13
C SER A 22 -0.63 9.70 4.80
N SER A 23 -0.16 9.02 5.82
CA SER A 23 0.59 7.78 5.67
C SER A 23 -0.31 6.57 5.90
N VAL A 24 -0.11 5.53 5.13
CA VAL A 24 -0.85 4.28 5.26
C VAL A 24 0.13 3.13 5.39
N VAL A 25 -0.09 2.29 6.40
CA VAL A 25 0.67 1.06 6.58
C VAL A 25 -0.29 -0.11 6.38
N VAL A 26 0.04 -0.96 5.43
CA VAL A 26 -0.78 -2.13 5.11
C VAL A 26 -0.03 -3.39 5.53
N ALA A 27 -0.57 -4.09 6.50
CA ALA A 27 -0.03 -5.38 6.93
C ALA A 27 -0.96 -6.54 6.54
N GLY A 28 -2.19 -6.23 6.15
CA GLY A 28 -3.19 -7.23 5.76
C GLY A 28 -3.44 -7.24 4.26
N ARG A 29 -4.69 -7.36 3.88
CA ARG A 29 -5.11 -7.35 2.49
C ARG A 29 -5.83 -6.08 2.13
N PHE A 30 -5.48 -5.54 0.98
CA PHE A 30 -6.19 -4.39 0.42
C PHE A 30 -6.52 -4.67 -1.04
N LYS A 31 -7.78 -4.46 -1.39
CA LYS A 31 -8.25 -4.68 -2.75
C LYS A 31 -9.00 -3.45 -3.23
N GLY A 32 -8.58 -2.88 -4.36
CA GLY A 32 -9.21 -1.69 -4.93
C GLY A 32 -8.20 -0.59 -5.15
N GLU A 33 -8.59 0.66 -4.85
CA GLU A 33 -7.70 1.81 -5.03
C GLU A 33 -7.25 2.38 -3.69
N LEU A 34 -5.98 2.70 -3.61
CA LEU A 34 -5.40 3.36 -2.46
C LEU A 34 -4.63 4.58 -2.91
N ARG A 35 -4.97 5.73 -2.33
CA ARG A 35 -4.22 6.97 -2.51
C ARG A 35 -3.73 7.46 -1.18
N ALA A 36 -2.46 7.78 -1.11
CA ALA A 36 -1.87 8.32 0.10
C ALA A 36 -0.59 9.08 -0.23
N LYS A 37 -0.05 9.77 0.74
CA LYS A 37 1.24 10.40 0.57
C LYS A 37 2.37 9.38 0.69
N ASP A 38 2.35 8.62 1.78
CA ASP A 38 3.32 7.57 2.04
C ASP A 38 2.59 6.26 2.24
N VAL A 39 3.05 5.20 1.60
CA VAL A 39 2.47 3.87 1.75
C VAL A 39 3.58 2.88 2.09
N LEU A 40 3.36 2.11 3.12
CA LEU A 40 4.23 1.02 3.50
C LEU A 40 3.45 -0.28 3.44
N LEU A 41 3.90 -1.20 2.61
CA LEU A 41 3.33 -2.54 2.53
C LEU A 41 4.29 -3.50 3.22
N GLU A 42 3.84 -4.07 4.32
CA GLU A 42 4.67 -4.98 5.09
C GLU A 42 4.81 -6.35 4.40
N ALA A 43 5.74 -7.15 4.88
CA ALA A 43 6.10 -8.41 4.22
C ALA A 43 4.92 -9.38 4.06
N ASN A 44 3.95 -9.33 4.95
CA ASN A 44 2.78 -10.19 4.91
C ASN A 44 1.58 -9.55 4.20
N SER A 45 1.74 -8.35 3.68
CA SER A 45 0.64 -7.65 3.04
C SER A 45 0.39 -8.14 1.62
N ILE A 46 -0.86 -8.03 1.20
CA ILE A 46 -1.26 -8.31 -0.17
C ILE A 46 -2.07 -7.11 -0.66
N PHE A 47 -1.61 -6.50 -1.72
CA PHE A 47 -2.32 -5.39 -2.35
C PHE A 47 -2.74 -5.80 -3.76
N ASP A 48 -4.02 -5.60 -4.05
CA ASP A 48 -4.58 -5.92 -5.36
C ASP A 48 -5.35 -4.70 -5.87
N GLY A 49 -4.90 -4.13 -6.99
CA GLY A 49 -5.54 -2.99 -7.62
C GLY A 49 -4.57 -1.85 -7.92
N ASN A 50 -5.02 -0.61 -7.71
CA ASN A 50 -4.24 0.58 -8.03
C ASN A 50 -3.75 1.27 -6.77
N LEU A 51 -2.47 1.54 -6.74
CA LEU A 51 -1.84 2.27 -5.64
C LEU A 51 -1.23 3.55 -6.18
N VAL A 52 -1.61 4.67 -5.59
CA VAL A 52 -1.05 5.97 -5.95
C VAL A 52 -0.53 6.65 -4.68
N ALA A 53 0.74 7.01 -4.69
CA ALA A 53 1.35 7.69 -3.56
C ALA A 53 2.59 8.46 -4.00
N ASP A 54 3.05 9.38 -3.17
CA ASP A 54 4.33 10.05 -3.41
C ASP A 54 5.48 9.09 -3.13
N LYS A 55 5.37 8.35 -2.05
CA LYS A 55 6.42 7.44 -1.63
C LYS A 55 5.81 6.10 -1.26
N VAL A 56 6.32 5.05 -1.85
CA VAL A 56 5.83 3.69 -1.61
C VAL A 56 6.99 2.80 -1.22
N THR A 57 6.84 2.07 -0.13
CA THR A 57 7.76 1.03 0.26
C THR A 57 7.04 -0.30 0.17
N LEU A 58 7.50 -1.17 -0.69
CA LEU A 58 6.89 -2.47 -0.93
C LEU A 58 7.67 -3.55 -0.21
N GLY A 59 7.02 -4.21 0.72
CA GLY A 59 7.61 -5.36 1.40
C GLY A 59 6.84 -6.65 1.20
N GLY A 60 5.63 -6.55 0.63
CA GLY A 60 4.76 -7.69 0.42
C GLY A 60 4.44 -7.95 -1.05
N LEU A 61 3.29 -8.54 -1.30
CA LEU A 61 2.83 -8.86 -2.64
C LEU A 61 1.94 -7.74 -3.18
N VAL A 62 2.23 -7.28 -4.38
CA VAL A 62 1.42 -6.29 -5.07
C VAL A 62 0.97 -6.85 -6.41
N LYS A 63 -0.33 -6.81 -6.64
CA LYS A 63 -0.93 -7.18 -7.93
C LYS A 63 -1.62 -5.96 -8.50
N GLY A 64 -1.28 -5.60 -9.72
CA GLY A 64 -1.89 -4.46 -10.39
C GLY A 64 -0.90 -3.35 -10.64
N GLU A 65 -1.32 -2.10 -10.46
CA GLU A 65 -0.51 -0.95 -10.80
C GLU A 65 -0.11 -0.15 -9.57
N VAL A 66 1.13 0.32 -9.59
CA VAL A 66 1.66 1.21 -8.57
C VAL A 66 2.18 2.46 -9.25
N ALA A 67 1.70 3.61 -8.83
CA ALA A 67 2.20 4.90 -9.29
C ALA A 67 2.78 5.65 -8.09
N ALA A 68 4.06 5.95 -8.16
CA ALA A 68 4.73 6.65 -7.07
C ALA A 68 5.87 7.49 -7.61
N ASN A 69 6.16 8.60 -6.94
CA ASN A 69 7.33 9.42 -7.26
C ASN A 69 8.60 8.71 -6.78
N THR A 70 8.54 8.10 -5.62
CA THR A 70 9.64 7.32 -5.06
C THR A 70 9.12 5.94 -4.74
N LEU A 71 9.78 4.93 -5.30
CA LEU A 71 9.41 3.55 -5.09
C LEU A 71 10.58 2.79 -4.49
N ASN A 72 10.37 2.23 -3.32
CA ASN A 72 11.33 1.36 -2.65
C ASN A 72 10.77 -0.06 -2.64
N VAL A 73 11.54 -1.00 -3.13
CA VAL A 73 11.13 -2.40 -3.18
C VAL A 73 12.07 -3.21 -2.31
N ALA A 74 11.52 -3.80 -1.27
CA ALA A 74 12.30 -4.67 -0.39
C ALA A 74 12.56 -6.04 -1.06
N SER A 75 13.55 -6.76 -0.59
CA SER A 75 13.88 -8.05 -1.17
C SER A 75 12.77 -9.09 -1.03
N SER A 76 11.90 -8.92 -0.06
CA SER A 76 10.75 -9.81 0.15
C SER A 76 9.54 -9.44 -0.69
N ALA A 77 9.59 -8.30 -1.39
CA ALA A 77 8.45 -7.84 -2.17
C ALA A 77 8.32 -8.57 -3.50
N LYS A 78 7.07 -8.74 -3.93
CA LYS A 78 6.75 -9.23 -5.27
C LYS A 78 5.74 -8.31 -5.91
N ILE A 79 5.98 -8.00 -7.17
CA ILE A 79 5.06 -7.19 -7.95
C ILE A 79 4.60 -8.04 -9.12
N GLU A 80 3.29 -8.23 -9.21
CA GLU A 80 2.64 -8.90 -10.33
C GLU A 80 1.67 -7.92 -10.98
N GLY A 81 1.89 -7.64 -12.21
CA GLY A 81 1.01 -6.69 -12.89
C GLY A 81 1.22 -6.64 -14.37
#